data_e5f7706af2c57cb41c1bb1aa07097213
#
_entry.id   e5f7706af2c57cb41c1bb1aa07097213
#
_cell.length_a   1.000
_cell.length_b   1.000
_cell.length_c   1.000
_cell.angle_alpha   90.00
_cell.angle_beta   90.00
_cell.angle_gamma   90.00
#
_symmetry.space_group_name_H-M   'P 1'
#
loop_
_entity.id
_entity.type
_entity.pdbx_description
1 polymer ?
#
loop_
_entity_poly.entity_id
_entity_poly.type
_entity_poly.pdbx_seq_one_letter_code
_entity_poly.pdbx_strand_id
1 'polypeptide(L)'
;TTEVGVARGTAVYNLSESASDAETAAIVEFENRSDLLSGVDLEGEEDLIAEILVDMAQRETNLLSETLGALLADNFTTVLDQGASSRHRWAGFRVLKAPDIPSVLIELGFMSSPRDLEDLQSDEWRAALNGQIIHTLDEWFIKMAESRALMRN
;
A
#
# COMPACT_ATOMS: atom_id res chain seq x y z
N THR A 1 11.11 31.12 -1.63
CA THR A 1 11.35 29.77 -2.19
C THR A 1 11.16 28.79 -1.07
N THR A 2 9.94 28.25 -0.95
CA THR A 2 9.63 27.13 -0.09
C THR A 2 10.34 25.94 -0.72
N GLU A 3 11.33 25.36 -0.04
CA GLU A 3 11.87 24.06 -0.43
C GLU A 3 10.70 23.09 -0.41
N VAL A 4 10.33 22.58 -1.57
CA VAL A 4 9.44 21.43 -1.68
C VAL A 4 10.21 20.33 -0.97
N GLY A 5 9.71 19.89 0.19
CA GLY A 5 10.36 18.85 0.98
C GLY A 5 10.54 17.64 0.07
N VAL A 6 11.79 17.16 -0.03
CA VAL A 6 12.06 15.93 -0.79
C VAL A 6 11.34 14.81 -0.07
N ALA A 7 10.41 14.16 -0.77
CA ALA A 7 9.73 12.97 -0.26
C ALA A 7 10.76 11.93 0.16
N ARG A 8 10.58 11.31 1.33
CA ARG A 8 11.55 10.35 1.88
C ARG A 8 10.90 9.35 2.83
N GLY A 9 11.55 8.22 2.97
CA GLY A 9 11.19 7.16 3.90
C GLY A 9 10.18 6.18 3.34
N THR A 10 9.92 5.12 4.08
CA THR A 10 9.00 4.04 3.72
C THR A 10 7.55 4.47 3.98
N ALA A 11 6.64 4.13 3.07
CA ALA A 11 5.21 4.36 3.22
C ALA A 11 4.40 3.15 2.76
N VAL A 12 3.20 2.98 3.33
CA VAL A 12 2.24 1.94 2.96
C VAL A 12 0.97 2.61 2.47
N TYR A 13 0.49 2.19 1.31
CA TYR A 13 -0.71 2.77 0.69
C TYR A 13 -1.81 1.74 0.56
N ASN A 14 -3.02 2.16 0.88
CA ASN A 14 -4.26 1.45 0.59
C ASN A 14 -5.07 2.18 -0.48
N LEU A 15 -5.94 1.43 -1.16
CA LEU A 15 -6.85 1.98 -2.15
C LEU A 15 -7.87 2.91 -1.52
N SER A 16 -8.08 4.08 -2.13
CA SER A 16 -9.17 5.02 -1.79
C SER A 16 -9.51 5.87 -3.01
N GLU A 17 -10.72 6.38 -3.06
CA GLU A 17 -11.15 7.32 -4.09
C GLU A 17 -10.42 8.68 -4.02
N SER A 18 -9.95 9.05 -2.83
CA SER A 18 -9.24 10.32 -2.59
C SER A 18 -7.88 10.09 -1.95
N ALA A 19 -6.89 10.90 -2.32
CA ALA A 19 -5.57 10.87 -1.72
C ALA A 19 -5.58 11.48 -0.31
N SER A 20 -4.74 10.94 0.59
CA SER A 20 -4.58 11.40 1.97
C SER A 20 -4.09 12.84 2.06
N ASP A 21 -3.22 13.22 1.12
CA ASP A 21 -2.57 14.53 1.07
C ASP A 21 -2.11 14.87 -0.36
N ALA A 22 -1.64 16.11 -0.56
CA ALA A 22 -1.23 16.60 -1.87
C ALA A 22 0.03 15.88 -2.43
N GLU A 23 0.94 15.45 -1.56
CA GLU A 23 2.12 14.67 -1.96
C GLU A 23 1.71 13.30 -2.50
N THR A 24 0.82 12.60 -1.77
CA THR A 24 0.26 11.32 -2.18
C THR A 24 -0.54 11.45 -3.48
N ALA A 25 -1.30 12.53 -3.68
CA ALA A 25 -2.02 12.81 -4.93
C ALA A 25 -1.07 12.93 -6.13
N ALA A 26 0.08 13.59 -5.96
CA ALA A 26 1.09 13.73 -7.02
C ALA A 26 1.76 12.38 -7.36
N ILE A 27 2.04 11.56 -6.36
CA ILE A 27 2.62 10.21 -6.54
C ILE A 27 1.65 9.33 -7.33
N VAL A 28 0.38 9.25 -6.91
CA VAL A 28 -0.60 8.39 -7.56
C VAL A 28 -0.89 8.83 -9.01
N GLU A 29 -0.88 10.12 -9.30
CA GLU A 29 -1.01 10.62 -10.67
C GLU A 29 0.16 10.16 -11.55
N PHE A 30 1.38 10.22 -11.04
CA PHE A 30 2.58 9.79 -11.75
C PHE A 30 2.56 8.29 -12.02
N GLU A 31 2.29 7.47 -11.01
CA GLU A 31 2.25 6.00 -11.13
C GLU A 31 1.13 5.52 -12.06
N ASN A 32 -0.09 6.06 -11.92
CA ASN A 32 -1.21 5.68 -12.79
C ASN A 32 -0.96 6.09 -14.26
N ARG A 33 -0.20 7.16 -14.52
CA ARG A 33 0.20 7.55 -15.88
C ARG A 33 1.21 6.57 -16.47
N SER A 34 2.14 6.06 -15.65
CA SER A 34 3.11 5.04 -16.04
C SER A 34 2.44 3.73 -16.42
N ASP A 35 1.41 3.31 -15.68
CA ASP A 35 0.61 2.11 -15.96
C ASP A 35 -0.11 2.20 -17.31
N LEU A 36 -0.70 3.37 -17.63
CA LEU A 36 -1.33 3.60 -18.93
C LEU A 36 -0.36 3.48 -20.12
N LEU A 37 0.87 3.95 -19.95
CA LEU A 37 1.92 3.85 -20.98
C LEU A 37 2.40 2.39 -21.16
N SER A 38 2.24 1.56 -20.14
CA SER A 38 2.58 0.13 -20.18
C SER A 38 1.49 -0.74 -20.85
N GLY A 39 0.39 -0.13 -21.31
CA GLY A 39 -0.66 -0.81 -22.10
C GLY A 39 -1.63 -1.65 -21.27
N VAL A 40 -1.74 -1.41 -19.98
CA VAL A 40 -2.77 -2.01 -19.13
C VAL A 40 -4.09 -1.25 -19.33
N ASP A 41 -4.83 -1.61 -20.35
CA ASP A 41 -6.18 -1.09 -20.60
C ASP A 41 -7.20 -2.10 -20.04
N LEU A 42 -7.94 -1.68 -19.02
CA LEU A 42 -8.98 -2.50 -18.35
C LEU A 42 -10.40 -2.10 -18.80
N GLU A 43 -10.53 -1.38 -19.92
CA GLU A 43 -11.84 -0.99 -20.46
C GLU A 43 -12.47 -2.15 -21.27
N GLY A 44 -13.33 -2.93 -20.61
CA GLY A 44 -14.29 -3.83 -21.22
C GLY A 44 -15.72 -3.37 -20.95
N GLU A 45 -16.65 -3.57 -21.88
CA GLU A 45 -18.09 -3.34 -21.65
C GLU A 45 -18.57 -4.31 -20.56
N GLU A 46 -18.80 -3.77 -19.36
CA GLU A 46 -19.17 -4.57 -18.21
C GLU A 46 -20.70 -4.66 -18.08
N ASP A 47 -21.22 -5.87 -17.90
CA ASP A 47 -22.59 -6.12 -17.48
C ASP A 47 -22.79 -5.51 -16.07
N LEU A 48 -23.82 -4.69 -15.89
CA LEU A 48 -24.14 -3.99 -14.63
C LEU A 48 -24.15 -4.93 -13.41
N ILE A 49 -24.56 -6.19 -13.61
CA ILE A 49 -24.57 -7.21 -12.53
C ILE A 49 -23.14 -7.60 -12.16
N ALA A 50 -22.26 -7.77 -13.14
CA ALA A 50 -20.84 -8.07 -12.89
C ALA A 50 -20.16 -6.92 -12.16
N GLU A 51 -20.44 -5.66 -12.54
CA GLU A 51 -19.92 -4.46 -11.86
C GLU A 51 -20.33 -4.41 -10.39
N ILE A 52 -21.61 -4.69 -10.06
CA ILE A 52 -22.09 -4.72 -8.67
C ILE A 52 -21.39 -5.83 -7.86
N LEU A 53 -21.21 -7.01 -8.44
CA LEU A 53 -20.53 -8.11 -7.76
C LEU A 53 -19.06 -7.83 -7.51
N VAL A 54 -18.38 -7.19 -8.47
CA VAL A 54 -16.99 -6.73 -8.35
C VAL A 54 -16.87 -5.68 -7.25
N ASP A 55 -17.77 -4.67 -7.21
CA ASP A 55 -17.78 -3.64 -6.17
C ASP A 55 -17.98 -4.24 -4.77
N MET A 56 -18.89 -5.21 -4.63
CA MET A 56 -19.10 -5.92 -3.35
C MET A 56 -17.85 -6.71 -2.91
N ALA A 57 -17.23 -7.45 -3.83
CA ALA A 57 -16.00 -8.19 -3.54
C ALA A 57 -14.86 -7.24 -3.16
N GLN A 58 -14.73 -6.13 -3.87
CA GLN A 58 -13.70 -5.12 -3.60
C GLN A 58 -13.88 -4.45 -2.23
N ARG A 59 -15.10 -4.24 -1.76
CA ARG A 59 -15.36 -3.69 -0.41
C ARG A 59 -14.85 -4.63 0.69
N GLU A 60 -15.10 -5.93 0.57
CA GLU A 60 -14.59 -6.92 1.52
C GLU A 60 -13.05 -6.96 1.50
N THR A 61 -12.48 -7.00 0.31
CA THR A 61 -11.03 -7.05 0.09
C THR A 61 -10.34 -5.78 0.60
N ASN A 62 -10.96 -4.62 0.43
CA ASN A 62 -10.43 -3.35 0.92
C ASN A 62 -10.31 -3.32 2.46
N LEU A 63 -11.29 -3.84 3.20
CA LEU A 63 -11.21 -3.94 4.66
C LEU A 63 -10.03 -4.80 5.12
N LEU A 64 -9.77 -5.91 4.43
CA LEU A 64 -8.63 -6.78 4.69
C LEU A 64 -7.31 -6.08 4.34
N SER A 65 -7.29 -5.35 3.24
CA SER A 65 -6.13 -4.54 2.80
C SER A 65 -5.81 -3.44 3.80
N GLU A 66 -6.82 -2.72 4.31
CA GLU A 66 -6.64 -1.68 5.33
C GLU A 66 -6.04 -2.24 6.62
N THR A 67 -6.53 -3.39 7.07
CA THR A 67 -5.99 -4.06 8.25
C THR A 67 -4.51 -4.43 8.05
N LEU A 68 -4.15 -4.97 6.88
CA LEU A 68 -2.77 -5.29 6.52
C LEU A 68 -1.91 -4.02 6.45
N GLY A 69 -2.41 -2.98 5.78
CA GLY A 69 -1.70 -1.70 5.63
C GLY A 69 -1.41 -1.03 6.97
N ALA A 70 -2.38 -1.03 7.89
CA ALA A 70 -2.20 -0.51 9.24
C ALA A 70 -1.14 -1.27 10.03
N LEU A 71 -1.17 -2.61 10.02
CA LEU A 71 -0.18 -3.45 10.69
C LEU A 71 1.23 -3.24 10.12
N LEU A 72 1.38 -3.14 8.80
CA LEU A 72 2.67 -2.87 8.17
C LEU A 72 3.20 -1.49 8.59
N ALA A 73 2.36 -0.45 8.55
CA ALA A 73 2.76 0.89 8.91
C ALA A 73 3.20 0.98 10.38
N ASP A 74 2.47 0.33 11.30
CA ASP A 74 2.79 0.28 12.73
C ASP A 74 4.12 -0.45 12.97
N ASN A 75 4.29 -1.61 12.35
CA ASN A 75 5.49 -2.42 12.52
C ASN A 75 6.73 -1.78 11.91
N PHE A 76 6.61 -1.06 10.80
CA PHE A 76 7.74 -0.30 10.22
C PHE A 76 8.21 0.84 11.12
N THR A 77 7.34 1.45 11.94
CA THR A 77 7.76 2.51 12.86
C THR A 77 8.72 2.00 13.95
N THR A 78 8.63 0.73 14.31
CA THR A 78 9.45 0.13 15.36
C THR A 78 10.87 -0.23 14.91
N VAL A 79 11.08 -0.47 13.60
CA VAL A 79 12.35 -0.98 13.06
C VAL A 79 13.13 0.08 12.29
N LEU A 80 12.44 1.00 11.61
CA LEU A 80 13.08 1.89 10.65
C LEU A 80 13.39 3.28 11.20
N ASP A 81 13.38 3.52 12.51
CA ASP A 81 13.72 4.79 13.22
C ASP A 81 13.74 6.06 12.35
N GLN A 82 12.78 6.18 11.47
CA GLN A 82 12.65 7.30 10.54
C GLN A 82 11.57 8.22 11.06
N GLY A 83 11.91 9.44 11.37
CA GLY A 83 11.04 10.47 11.92
C GLY A 83 9.65 10.47 11.27
N ALA A 84 8.65 10.26 12.11
CA ALA A 84 7.29 9.94 11.76
C ALA A 84 6.57 11.05 10.99
N SER A 85 6.44 10.88 9.70
CA SER A 85 5.21 11.30 9.02
C SER A 85 4.35 10.04 8.90
N SER A 86 3.03 10.20 8.92
CA SER A 86 2.10 9.08 8.81
C SER A 86 2.48 8.15 7.65
N ARG A 87 2.92 6.93 7.97
CA ARG A 87 3.38 5.96 6.97
C ARG A 87 2.24 5.25 6.28
N HIS A 88 1.04 5.31 6.86
CA HIS A 88 -0.17 4.75 6.29
C HIS A 88 -0.92 5.83 5.53
N ARG A 89 -1.07 5.66 4.23
CA ARG A 89 -1.65 6.63 3.30
C ARG A 89 -2.70 5.96 2.40
N TRP A 90 -3.51 6.76 1.75
CA TRP A 90 -4.57 6.30 0.87
C TRP A 90 -4.55 7.06 -0.44
N ALA A 91 -4.77 6.37 -1.56
CA ALA A 91 -4.96 7.00 -2.86
C ALA A 91 -5.54 6.02 -3.90
N GLY A 92 -5.94 6.55 -5.05
CA GLY A 92 -6.56 5.82 -6.15
C GLY A 92 -5.56 5.08 -7.04
N PHE A 93 -4.65 4.28 -6.48
CA PHE A 93 -3.70 3.48 -7.25
C PHE A 93 -4.41 2.40 -8.05
N ARG A 94 -4.24 2.41 -9.38
CA ARG A 94 -4.87 1.42 -10.27
C ARG A 94 -4.43 0.00 -9.98
N VAL A 95 -3.16 -0.20 -9.62
CA VAL A 95 -2.57 -1.50 -9.27
C VAL A 95 -3.24 -2.16 -8.05
N LEU A 96 -3.91 -1.39 -7.19
CA LEU A 96 -4.60 -1.90 -5.99
C LEU A 96 -6.08 -2.25 -6.23
N LYS A 97 -6.58 -2.17 -7.45
CA LYS A 97 -8.01 -2.38 -7.78
C LYS A 97 -8.40 -3.86 -7.99
N ALA A 98 -7.57 -4.82 -7.60
CA ALA A 98 -7.94 -6.24 -7.66
C ALA A 98 -9.13 -6.52 -6.71
N PRO A 99 -10.27 -7.04 -7.24
CA PRO A 99 -11.48 -7.20 -6.43
C PRO A 99 -11.44 -8.40 -5.48
N ASP A 100 -10.58 -9.37 -5.74
CA ASP A 100 -10.56 -10.69 -5.09
C ASP A 100 -9.33 -10.93 -4.21
N ILE A 101 -8.37 -10.00 -4.20
CA ILE A 101 -7.10 -10.16 -3.48
C ILE A 101 -6.82 -8.93 -2.61
N PRO A 102 -6.69 -9.07 -1.28
CA PRO A 102 -6.23 -7.97 -0.43
C PRO A 102 -4.87 -7.46 -0.90
N SER A 103 -4.79 -6.16 -1.17
CA SER A 103 -3.62 -5.54 -1.81
C SER A 103 -3.18 -4.28 -1.07
N VAL A 104 -1.88 -4.13 -0.90
CA VAL A 104 -1.23 -2.92 -0.38
C VAL A 104 -0.04 -2.57 -1.26
N LEU A 105 0.27 -1.30 -1.39
CA LEU A 105 1.49 -0.82 -2.04
C LEU A 105 2.47 -0.36 -0.96
N ILE A 106 3.69 -0.89 -0.99
CA ILE A 106 4.76 -0.50 -0.07
C ILE A 106 5.81 0.26 -0.87
N GLU A 107 5.97 1.54 -0.56
CA GLU A 107 7.06 2.36 -1.05
C GLU A 107 8.22 2.24 -0.07
N LEU A 108 9.34 1.69 -0.52
CA LEU A 108 10.49 1.41 0.34
C LEU A 108 11.35 2.65 0.60
N GLY A 109 11.25 3.64 -0.28
CA GLY A 109 12.01 4.89 -0.22
C GLY A 109 12.12 5.53 -1.60
N PHE A 110 12.68 6.73 -1.65
CA PHE A 110 12.80 7.53 -2.87
C PHE A 110 14.26 7.57 -3.35
N MET A 111 14.51 7.13 -4.57
CA MET A 111 15.87 7.18 -5.16
C MET A 111 16.41 8.62 -5.33
N SER A 112 15.55 9.62 -5.30
CA SER A 112 15.91 11.04 -5.28
C SER A 112 16.41 11.53 -3.91
N SER A 113 16.16 10.76 -2.83
CA SER A 113 16.67 11.03 -1.49
C SER A 113 18.00 10.30 -1.29
N PRO A 114 19.12 11.01 -1.06
CA PRO A 114 20.42 10.37 -0.84
C PRO A 114 20.42 9.40 0.35
N ARG A 115 19.66 9.70 1.41
CA ARG A 115 19.54 8.84 2.59
C ARG A 115 18.78 7.57 2.27
N ASP A 116 17.63 7.68 1.59
CA ASP A 116 16.84 6.50 1.22
C ASP A 116 17.61 5.60 0.25
N LEU A 117 18.41 6.21 -0.65
CA LEU A 117 19.28 5.46 -1.55
C LEU A 117 20.35 4.68 -0.80
N GLU A 118 20.94 5.26 0.26
CA GLU A 118 21.91 4.59 1.14
C GLU A 118 21.25 3.41 1.86
N ASP A 119 20.06 3.62 2.44
CA ASP A 119 19.26 2.59 3.10
C ASP A 119 18.91 1.44 2.13
N LEU A 120 18.42 1.77 0.92
CA LEU A 120 18.07 0.79 -0.11
C LEU A 120 19.27 -0.05 -0.60
N GLN A 121 20.49 0.50 -0.54
CA GLN A 121 21.73 -0.22 -0.89
C GLN A 121 22.28 -1.05 0.28
N SER A 122 21.86 -0.82 1.51
CA SER A 122 22.29 -1.54 2.70
C SER A 122 21.68 -2.94 2.77
N ASP A 123 22.51 -3.98 2.82
CA ASP A 123 22.06 -5.36 3.03
C ASP A 123 21.39 -5.55 4.39
N GLU A 124 21.91 -4.88 5.41
CA GLU A 124 21.40 -4.94 6.77
C GLU A 124 20.00 -4.32 6.85
N TRP A 125 19.82 -3.14 6.26
CA TRP A 125 18.52 -2.47 6.21
C TRP A 125 17.47 -3.30 5.46
N ARG A 126 17.84 -3.85 4.29
CA ARG A 126 16.94 -4.73 3.52
C ARG A 126 16.56 -6.00 4.27
N ALA A 127 17.51 -6.61 4.99
CA ALA A 127 17.24 -7.80 5.79
C ALA A 127 16.28 -7.50 6.94
N ALA A 128 16.47 -6.36 7.64
CA ALA A 128 15.58 -5.92 8.71
C ALA A 128 14.16 -5.64 8.19
N LEU A 129 14.03 -4.94 7.07
CA LEU A 129 12.75 -4.65 6.42
C LEU A 129 12.02 -5.93 5.98
N ASN A 130 12.73 -6.84 5.32
CA ASN A 130 12.16 -8.12 4.88
C ASN A 130 11.68 -8.96 6.07
N GLY A 131 12.47 -9.01 7.15
CA GLY A 131 12.07 -9.70 8.38
C GLY A 131 10.78 -9.11 8.96
N GLN A 132 10.64 -7.78 8.92
CA GLN A 132 9.44 -7.11 9.42
C GLN A 132 8.21 -7.35 8.54
N ILE A 133 8.37 -7.37 7.22
CA ILE A 133 7.28 -7.70 6.30
C ILE A 133 6.78 -9.13 6.55
N ILE A 134 7.69 -10.10 6.65
CA ILE A 134 7.35 -11.51 6.90
C ILE A 134 6.62 -11.64 8.25
N HIS A 135 7.16 -11.05 9.30
CA HIS A 135 6.54 -11.08 10.63
C HIS A 135 5.11 -10.49 10.61
N THR A 136 4.93 -9.37 9.94
CA THR A 136 3.61 -8.71 9.83
C THR A 136 2.62 -9.55 9.03
N LEU A 137 3.06 -10.20 7.96
CA LEU A 137 2.21 -11.10 7.18
C LEU A 137 1.77 -12.31 8.02
N ASP A 138 2.68 -12.93 8.77
CA ASP A 138 2.35 -14.04 9.66
C ASP A 138 1.31 -13.61 10.71
N GLU A 139 1.50 -12.46 11.35
CA GLU A 139 0.55 -11.90 12.32
C GLU A 139 -0.83 -11.64 11.68
N TRP A 140 -0.85 -11.06 10.49
CA TRP A 140 -2.07 -10.76 9.77
C TRP A 140 -2.84 -12.04 9.37
N PHE A 141 -2.16 -13.07 8.87
CA PHE A 141 -2.80 -14.36 8.55
C PHE A 141 -3.37 -15.06 9.77
N ILE A 142 -2.69 -15.00 10.92
CA ILE A 142 -3.22 -15.53 12.19
C ILE A 142 -4.50 -14.81 12.57
N LYS A 143 -4.52 -13.48 12.58
CA LYS A 143 -5.71 -12.67 12.88
C LYS A 143 -6.88 -12.97 11.93
N MET A 144 -6.61 -13.14 10.64
CA MET A 144 -7.63 -13.53 9.67
C MET A 144 -8.22 -14.91 9.95
N ALA A 145 -7.39 -15.89 10.28
CA ALA A 145 -7.84 -17.24 10.60
C ALA A 145 -8.73 -17.26 11.84
N GLU A 146 -8.36 -16.52 12.89
CA GLU A 146 -9.15 -16.35 14.12
C GLU A 146 -10.50 -15.68 13.85
N SER A 147 -10.51 -14.60 13.06
CA SER A 147 -11.74 -13.89 12.69
C SER A 147 -12.72 -14.79 11.92
N ARG A 148 -12.23 -15.56 10.97
CA ARG A 148 -13.04 -16.53 10.22
C ARG A 148 -13.59 -17.65 11.10
N ALA A 149 -12.83 -18.09 12.10
CA ALA A 149 -13.30 -19.11 13.05
C ALA A 149 -14.46 -18.60 13.91
N LEU A 150 -14.41 -17.33 14.33
CA LEU A 150 -15.48 -16.70 15.11
C LEU A 150 -16.78 -16.51 14.32
N MET A 151 -16.71 -16.25 13.02
CA MET A 151 -17.90 -16.05 12.15
C MET A 151 -18.62 -17.37 11.82
N ARG A 152 -18.00 -18.52 12.06
CA ARG A 152 -18.57 -19.86 11.76
C ARG A 152 -19.31 -20.51 12.93
N ASN A 153 -19.29 -19.88 14.11
CA ASN A 153 -20.02 -20.31 15.30
C ASN A 153 -21.26 -19.47 15.53
#